data_bc721f29b01497692cf827a50b92935a
#
_entry.id   bc721f29b01497692cf827a50b92935a
#
_cell.length_a   1.000
_cell.length_b   1.000
_cell.length_c   1.000
_cell.angle_alpha   90.00
_cell.angle_beta   90.00
_cell.angle_gamma   90.00
#
_symmetry.space_group_name_H-M   'P 1'
#
loop_
_entity.id
_entity.type
_entity.pdbx_description
1 polymer ?
#
loop_
_entity_poly.entity_id
_entity_poly.type
_entity_poly.pdbx_seq_one_letter_code
_entity_poly.pdbx_strand_id
1 'polypeptide(L)'
;MIERQFVAQRLKEFRVQEYIAQELGKSGYSHTQIKRTPLGEKVIVYTSRPGLVVGKKGENIQRLTQVLKKRFKMENPQIEIGEIQNPFLDVHFVADRIASTFERFGSKRFKSIGYRTLQSIMEAGAMGAEIVISGKVPSARARRWRFKVGYLKKSGDISESLISKEIVASNLKSGTIGIKVSIMTPDIILPDRLIIKTVAQVVQEQEAQAAEAQKEVKPKKPRAKKESADKKEEPAEKTKQKRVRKKKEQPVEKKEEHGGNQEA
;
A
#
# COMPACT_ATOMS: atom_id res chain seq x y z
N MET A 1 14.05 -7.63 -31.55
CA MET A 1 14.83 -7.70 -30.30
C MET A 1 14.11 -7.01 -29.16
N ILE A 2 12.89 -7.49 -28.91
CA ILE A 2 11.94 -6.96 -27.90
C ILE A 2 12.51 -7.16 -26.49
N GLU A 3 13.21 -8.29 -26.23
CA GLU A 3 13.77 -8.63 -24.92
C GLU A 3 14.74 -7.56 -24.40
N ARG A 4 15.60 -7.01 -25.28
CA ARG A 4 16.53 -5.94 -24.91
C ARG A 4 15.81 -4.66 -24.49
N GLN A 5 14.66 -4.37 -25.10
CA GLN A 5 13.85 -3.21 -24.73
C GLN A 5 13.23 -3.40 -23.34
N PHE A 6 12.70 -4.60 -23.04
CA PHE A 6 12.16 -4.90 -21.72
C PHE A 6 13.24 -4.84 -20.63
N VAL A 7 14.42 -5.41 -20.88
CA VAL A 7 15.53 -5.34 -19.93
C VAL A 7 15.97 -3.89 -19.71
N ALA A 8 16.14 -3.11 -20.78
CA ALA A 8 16.53 -1.70 -20.68
C ALA A 8 15.49 -0.88 -19.89
N GLN A 9 14.21 -1.17 -20.09
CA GLN A 9 13.12 -0.54 -19.37
C GLN A 9 13.16 -0.87 -17.89
N ARG A 10 13.29 -2.15 -17.52
CA ARG A 10 13.37 -2.55 -16.10
C ARG A 10 14.60 -2.00 -15.41
N LEU A 11 15.73 -1.93 -16.11
CA LEU A 11 16.92 -1.27 -15.59
C LEU A 11 16.73 0.23 -15.37
N LYS A 12 15.98 0.92 -16.25
CA LYS A 12 15.62 2.32 -16.06
C LYS A 12 14.74 2.49 -14.81
N GLU A 13 13.70 1.67 -14.67
CA GLU A 13 12.79 1.66 -13.51
C GLU A 13 13.57 1.43 -12.20
N PHE A 14 14.45 0.42 -12.17
CA PHE A 14 15.27 0.13 -11.00
C PHE A 14 16.20 1.29 -10.62
N ARG A 15 16.87 1.92 -11.59
CA ARG A 15 17.73 3.08 -11.33
C ARG A 15 16.95 4.28 -10.82
N VAL A 16 15.72 4.48 -11.28
CA VAL A 16 14.84 5.53 -10.77
C VAL A 16 14.44 5.25 -9.33
N GLN A 17 14.06 4.02 -9.01
CA GLN A 17 13.72 3.61 -7.64
C GLN A 17 14.90 3.77 -6.70
N GLU A 18 16.09 3.36 -7.10
CA GLU A 18 17.32 3.50 -6.32
C GLU A 18 17.65 5.00 -6.05
N TYR A 19 17.55 5.84 -7.09
CA TYR A 19 17.77 7.27 -6.93
C TYR A 19 16.79 7.92 -5.94
N ILE A 20 15.49 7.59 -6.07
CA ILE A 20 14.46 8.09 -5.17
C ILE A 20 14.71 7.60 -3.73
N ALA A 21 15.08 6.34 -3.55
CA ALA A 21 15.41 5.78 -2.25
C ALA A 21 16.60 6.50 -1.59
N GLN A 22 17.65 6.80 -2.36
CA GLN A 22 18.82 7.54 -1.86
C GLN A 22 18.48 8.97 -1.45
N GLU A 23 17.69 9.68 -2.24
CA GLU A 23 17.31 11.08 -1.97
C GLU A 23 16.31 11.20 -0.81
N LEU A 24 15.37 10.26 -0.72
CA LEU A 24 14.27 10.26 0.25
C LEU A 24 14.48 9.36 1.47
N GLY A 25 15.60 8.66 1.59
CA GLY A 25 15.83 7.68 2.66
C GLY A 25 15.60 8.21 4.08
N LYS A 26 15.84 9.50 4.31
CA LYS A 26 15.59 10.16 5.62
C LYS A 26 14.12 10.53 5.86
N SER A 27 13.28 10.45 4.83
CA SER A 27 11.87 10.89 4.89
C SER A 27 10.91 9.78 5.31
N GLY A 28 11.42 8.60 5.68
CA GLY A 28 10.58 7.43 5.95
C GLY A 28 10.00 6.84 4.66
N TYR A 29 10.82 6.76 3.64
CA TYR A 29 10.55 6.13 2.37
C TYR A 29 10.30 4.62 2.55
N SER A 30 9.36 4.07 1.82
CA SER A 30 9.10 2.63 1.74
C SER A 30 9.47 2.10 0.37
N HIS A 31 8.64 2.33 -0.60
CA HIS A 31 8.84 1.85 -1.96
C HIS A 31 8.28 2.84 -2.99
N THR A 32 8.65 2.63 -4.24
CA THR A 32 8.17 3.44 -5.36
C THR A 32 7.56 2.53 -6.42
N GLN A 33 6.36 2.89 -6.89
CA GLN A 33 5.72 2.26 -8.02
C GLN A 33 5.74 3.19 -9.23
N ILE A 34 6.18 2.68 -10.38
CA ILE A 34 6.18 3.43 -11.62
C ILE A 34 5.06 2.86 -12.49
N LYS A 35 4.08 3.71 -12.83
CA LYS A 35 2.96 3.36 -13.71
C LYS A 35 3.07 4.17 -15.00
N ARG A 36 2.97 3.51 -16.13
CA ARG A 36 2.92 4.17 -17.43
C ARG A 36 1.48 4.50 -17.77
N THR A 37 1.24 5.74 -18.09
CA THR A 37 -0.05 6.23 -18.55
C THR A 37 0.10 6.82 -19.94
N PRO A 38 -0.96 6.93 -20.74
CA PRO A 38 -0.90 7.57 -22.07
C PRO A 38 -0.42 9.03 -22.03
N LEU A 39 -0.58 9.70 -20.89
CA LEU A 39 -0.18 11.10 -20.70
C LEU A 39 1.26 11.26 -20.21
N GLY A 40 1.92 10.18 -19.77
CA GLY A 40 3.28 10.21 -19.23
C GLY A 40 3.54 9.11 -18.20
N GLU A 41 4.73 9.15 -17.60
CA GLU A 41 5.16 8.20 -16.57
C GLU A 41 4.77 8.74 -15.19
N LYS A 42 3.89 8.01 -14.48
CA LYS A 42 3.44 8.35 -13.11
C LYS A 42 4.29 7.60 -12.10
N VAL A 43 4.92 8.32 -11.19
CA VAL A 43 5.77 7.79 -10.13
C VAL A 43 5.06 7.97 -8.80
N ILE A 44 4.60 6.87 -8.19
CA ILE A 44 3.94 6.88 -6.89
C ILE A 44 4.98 6.53 -5.83
N VAL A 45 5.23 7.44 -4.92
CA VAL A 45 6.21 7.29 -3.83
C VAL A 45 5.45 7.06 -2.52
N TYR A 46 5.62 5.90 -1.92
CA TYR A 46 5.01 5.56 -0.64
C TYR A 46 5.93 5.97 0.52
N THR A 47 5.39 6.76 1.43
CA THR A 47 6.15 7.28 2.58
C THR A 47 5.29 7.37 3.83
N SER A 48 5.94 7.29 5.00
CA SER A 48 5.29 7.52 6.29
C SER A 48 5.15 9.01 6.64
N ARG A 49 5.88 9.89 5.94
CA ARG A 49 5.91 11.34 6.20
C ARG A 49 5.82 12.14 4.91
N PRO A 50 4.63 12.26 4.32
CA PRO A 50 4.44 12.93 3.04
C PRO A 50 4.94 14.39 3.02
N GLY A 51 4.80 15.12 4.12
CA GLY A 51 5.25 16.51 4.21
C GLY A 51 6.76 16.72 4.00
N LEU A 52 7.61 15.74 4.37
CA LEU A 52 9.05 15.82 4.13
C LEU A 52 9.41 15.61 2.66
N VAL A 53 8.66 14.78 1.97
CA VAL A 53 8.85 14.52 0.53
C VAL A 53 8.41 15.72 -0.29
N VAL A 54 7.29 16.33 0.06
CA VAL A 54 6.82 17.57 -0.59
C VAL A 54 7.84 18.69 -0.41
N GLY A 55 8.34 18.84 0.82
CA GLY A 55 9.27 19.91 1.17
C GLY A 55 8.60 21.28 1.28
N LYS A 56 9.40 22.32 1.52
CA LYS A 56 8.91 23.70 1.62
C LYS A 56 8.37 24.14 0.26
N LYS A 57 7.08 24.51 0.20
CA LYS A 57 6.40 24.98 -1.03
C LYS A 57 6.51 24.03 -2.23
N GLY A 58 6.72 22.72 -2.00
CA GLY A 58 6.85 21.75 -3.09
C GLY A 58 8.22 21.72 -3.79
N GLU A 59 9.23 22.36 -3.25
CA GLU A 59 10.57 22.47 -3.85
C GLU A 59 11.22 21.09 -4.09
N ASN A 60 11.10 20.17 -3.13
CA ASN A 60 11.68 18.84 -3.27
C ASN A 60 11.03 18.05 -4.44
N ILE A 61 9.70 18.12 -4.57
CA ILE A 61 8.99 17.47 -5.69
C ILE A 61 9.42 18.06 -7.02
N GLN A 62 9.51 19.39 -7.11
CA GLN A 62 9.93 20.06 -8.34
C GLN A 62 11.37 19.66 -8.72
N ARG A 63 12.27 19.63 -7.73
CA ARG A 63 13.66 19.17 -7.93
C ARG A 63 13.72 17.73 -8.41
N LEU A 64 12.99 16.82 -7.77
CA LEU A 64 12.90 15.41 -8.19
C LEU A 64 12.35 15.28 -9.61
N THR A 65 11.26 15.98 -9.94
CA THR A 65 10.67 15.98 -11.28
C THR A 65 11.66 16.45 -12.35
N GLN A 66 12.43 17.50 -12.06
CA GLN A 66 13.47 17.99 -12.98
C GLN A 66 14.59 16.98 -13.19
N VAL A 67 15.04 16.30 -12.14
CA VAL A 67 16.08 15.27 -12.23
C VAL A 67 15.56 14.06 -13.00
N LEU A 68 14.34 13.59 -12.74
CA LEU A 68 13.70 12.50 -13.45
C LEU A 68 13.60 12.80 -14.97
N LYS A 69 13.23 14.02 -15.31
CA LYS A 69 13.18 14.46 -16.71
C LYS A 69 14.56 14.55 -17.35
N LYS A 70 15.54 15.19 -16.68
CA LYS A 70 16.86 15.45 -17.25
C LYS A 70 17.77 14.20 -17.26
N ARG A 71 17.87 13.49 -16.11
CA ARG A 71 18.82 12.38 -15.93
C ARG A 71 18.28 11.06 -16.48
N PHE A 72 17.01 10.77 -16.21
CA PHE A 72 16.41 9.48 -16.58
C PHE A 72 15.60 9.55 -17.88
N LYS A 73 15.50 10.75 -18.50
CA LYS A 73 14.78 10.95 -19.78
C LYS A 73 13.36 10.37 -19.71
N MET A 74 12.64 10.69 -18.63
CA MET A 74 11.24 10.29 -18.45
C MET A 74 10.34 11.27 -19.19
N GLU A 75 9.32 10.75 -19.86
CA GLU A 75 8.33 11.56 -20.56
C GLU A 75 7.27 12.04 -19.53
N ASN A 76 7.20 13.36 -19.33
CA ASN A 76 6.24 14.01 -18.44
C ASN A 76 6.07 13.29 -17.09
N PRO A 77 7.15 13.15 -16.27
CA PRO A 77 7.05 12.46 -14.99
C PRO A 77 6.13 13.21 -14.04
N GLN A 78 5.10 12.53 -13.55
CA GLN A 78 4.19 13.01 -12.51
C GLN A 78 4.49 12.26 -11.22
N ILE A 79 4.81 13.00 -10.16
CA ILE A 79 5.09 12.41 -8.85
C ILE A 79 3.84 12.52 -7.99
N GLU A 80 3.36 11.38 -7.53
CA GLU A 80 2.31 11.27 -6.53
C GLU A 80 2.88 10.69 -5.24
N ILE A 81 2.31 11.10 -4.12
CA ILE A 81 2.72 10.63 -2.81
C ILE A 81 1.60 9.77 -2.25
N GLY A 82 1.94 8.51 -1.96
CA GLY A 82 1.10 7.58 -1.22
C GLY A 82 1.46 7.61 0.26
N GLU A 83 0.47 7.65 1.13
CA GLU A 83 0.67 7.53 2.58
C GLU A 83 0.56 6.06 3.01
N ILE A 84 1.45 5.65 3.91
CA ILE A 84 1.44 4.31 4.50
C ILE A 84 0.55 4.35 5.74
N GLN A 85 -0.51 3.55 5.77
CA GLN A 85 -1.44 3.49 6.90
C GLN A 85 -0.74 3.05 8.20
N ASN A 86 0.03 1.94 8.15
CA ASN A 86 0.73 1.38 9.29
C ASN A 86 2.24 1.33 9.05
N PRO A 87 3.01 2.37 9.41
CA PRO A 87 4.44 2.43 9.12
C PRO A 87 5.25 1.34 9.84
N PHE A 88 4.75 0.77 10.95
CA PHE A 88 5.44 -0.31 11.67
C PHE A 88 5.26 -1.70 11.02
N LEU A 89 4.33 -1.87 10.08
CA LEU A 89 4.22 -3.08 9.27
C LEU A 89 5.13 -3.03 8.05
N ASP A 90 5.62 -1.85 7.69
CA ASP A 90 6.55 -1.67 6.59
C ASP A 90 7.99 -1.91 7.02
N VAL A 91 8.63 -2.87 6.34
CA VAL A 91 9.98 -3.34 6.70
C VAL A 91 11.05 -2.29 6.42
N HIS A 92 10.93 -1.56 5.31
CA HIS A 92 11.87 -0.49 4.95
C HIS A 92 11.89 0.61 5.98
N PHE A 93 10.70 1.12 6.35
CA PHE A 93 10.57 2.14 7.38
C PHE A 93 11.16 1.70 8.72
N VAL A 94 10.87 0.47 9.14
CA VAL A 94 11.37 -0.06 10.41
C VAL A 94 12.89 -0.22 10.39
N ALA A 95 13.45 -0.73 9.29
CA ALA A 95 14.88 -0.91 9.13
C ALA A 95 15.65 0.42 9.18
N ASP A 96 15.16 1.42 8.45
CA ASP A 96 15.73 2.78 8.45
C ASP A 96 15.62 3.47 9.81
N ARG A 97 14.51 3.28 10.50
CA ARG A 97 14.32 3.79 11.86
C ARG A 97 15.32 3.20 12.84
N ILE A 98 15.57 1.88 12.76
CA ILE A 98 16.58 1.21 13.59
C ILE A 98 17.97 1.74 13.22
N ALA A 99 18.30 1.85 11.93
CA ALA A 99 19.58 2.36 11.45
C ALA A 99 19.86 3.79 11.95
N SER A 100 18.91 4.70 11.77
CA SER A 100 18.99 6.08 12.27
C SER A 100 19.13 6.16 13.80
N THR A 101 18.47 5.25 14.52
CA THR A 101 18.57 5.18 15.98
C THR A 101 19.97 4.72 16.40
N PHE A 102 20.59 3.78 15.68
CA PHE A 102 21.97 3.37 15.93
C PHE A 102 22.96 4.48 15.61
N GLU A 103 22.78 5.22 14.53
CA GLU A 103 23.64 6.35 14.17
C GLU A 103 23.64 7.45 15.24
N ARG A 104 22.47 7.72 15.84
CA ARG A 104 22.31 8.73 16.90
C ARG A 104 22.84 8.28 18.27
N PHE A 105 22.50 7.07 18.71
CA PHE A 105 22.73 6.59 20.07
C PHE A 105 23.86 5.57 20.18
N GLY A 106 24.40 5.10 19.06
CA GLY A 106 25.43 4.09 19.01
C GLY A 106 24.94 2.68 19.38
N SER A 107 25.87 1.73 19.39
CA SER A 107 25.56 0.31 19.59
C SER A 107 25.28 -0.10 21.05
N LYS A 108 25.55 0.76 22.04
CA LYS A 108 25.41 0.38 23.47
C LYS A 108 23.98 -0.04 23.86
N ARG A 109 22.95 0.59 23.23
CA ARG A 109 21.54 0.34 23.54
C ARG A 109 20.84 -0.66 22.61
N PHE A 110 21.59 -1.49 21.90
CA PHE A 110 21.05 -2.38 20.86
C PHE A 110 19.92 -3.30 21.36
N LYS A 111 20.00 -3.81 22.60
CA LYS A 111 18.95 -4.66 23.19
C LYS A 111 17.64 -3.89 23.35
N SER A 112 17.71 -2.69 23.93
CA SER A 112 16.53 -1.85 24.16
C SER A 112 15.87 -1.45 22.84
N ILE A 113 16.67 -1.10 21.82
CA ILE A 113 16.17 -0.75 20.48
C ILE A 113 15.48 -1.96 19.86
N GLY A 114 16.11 -3.15 19.89
CA GLY A 114 15.54 -4.36 19.32
C GLY A 114 14.19 -4.76 19.95
N TYR A 115 14.11 -4.78 21.28
CA TYR A 115 12.85 -5.12 21.97
C TYR A 115 11.76 -4.08 21.79
N ARG A 116 12.10 -2.79 21.87
CA ARG A 116 11.12 -1.70 21.68
C ARG A 116 10.54 -1.68 20.28
N THR A 117 11.37 -1.88 19.25
CA THR A 117 10.88 -1.93 17.87
C THR A 117 10.02 -3.17 17.62
N LEU A 118 10.41 -4.34 18.17
CA LEU A 118 9.57 -5.55 18.09
C LEU A 118 8.21 -5.34 18.74
N GLN A 119 8.18 -4.72 19.92
CA GLN A 119 6.93 -4.42 20.60
C GLN A 119 6.05 -3.51 19.74
N SER A 120 6.60 -2.43 19.17
CA SER A 120 5.84 -1.54 18.27
C SER A 120 5.31 -2.25 17.02
N ILE A 121 6.05 -3.22 16.46
CA ILE A 121 5.60 -4.04 15.32
C ILE A 121 4.42 -4.94 15.73
N MET A 122 4.50 -5.57 16.91
CA MET A 122 3.41 -6.43 17.41
C MET A 122 2.17 -5.63 17.77
N GLU A 123 2.33 -4.42 18.34
CA GLU A 123 1.23 -3.48 18.61
C GLU A 123 0.53 -3.02 17.32
N ALA A 124 1.27 -2.92 16.21
CA ALA A 124 0.72 -2.64 14.88
C ALA A 124 -0.04 -3.82 14.27
N GLY A 125 -0.08 -4.99 14.93
CA GLY A 125 -0.86 -6.16 14.52
C GLY A 125 -0.11 -7.17 13.65
N ALA A 126 1.22 -7.15 13.58
CA ALA A 126 1.99 -8.17 12.87
C ALA A 126 1.78 -9.57 13.47
N MET A 127 1.71 -10.62 12.63
CA MET A 127 1.70 -12.02 13.10
C MET A 127 3.01 -12.42 13.77
N GLY A 128 4.11 -11.87 13.30
CA GLY A 128 5.43 -12.08 13.89
C GLY A 128 6.51 -11.27 13.18
N ALA A 129 7.58 -11.03 13.93
CA ALA A 129 8.71 -10.27 13.41
C ALA A 129 10.04 -10.81 13.94
N GLU A 130 11.08 -10.66 13.16
CA GLU A 130 12.45 -10.98 13.50
C GLU A 130 13.38 -9.82 13.12
N ILE A 131 14.18 -9.37 14.06
CA ILE A 131 15.23 -8.39 13.87
C ILE A 131 16.57 -9.04 14.17
N VAL A 132 17.48 -9.01 13.20
CA VAL A 132 18.84 -9.53 13.35
C VAL A 132 19.82 -8.37 13.24
N ILE A 133 20.60 -8.16 14.27
CA ILE A 133 21.64 -7.15 14.34
C ILE A 133 22.98 -7.87 14.30
N SER A 134 23.80 -7.54 13.31
CA SER A 134 25.10 -8.19 13.09
C SER A 134 26.22 -7.15 12.94
N GLY A 135 27.37 -7.43 13.52
CA GLY A 135 28.52 -6.55 13.44
C GLY A 135 29.23 -6.35 14.76
N LYS A 136 29.87 -5.20 14.95
CA LYS A 136 30.57 -4.85 16.19
C LYS A 136 29.58 -4.35 17.23
N VAL A 137 28.93 -5.32 17.90
CA VAL A 137 28.03 -5.05 19.02
C VAL A 137 28.86 -4.96 20.31
N PRO A 138 28.46 -4.20 21.35
CA PRO A 138 29.33 -3.89 22.49
C PRO A 138 30.11 -5.10 23.00
N SER A 139 31.39 -4.92 23.22
CA SER A 139 32.35 -5.90 23.73
C SER A 139 32.73 -7.05 22.79
N ALA A 140 32.15 -7.18 21.59
CA ALA A 140 32.42 -8.27 20.67
C ALA A 140 32.82 -7.78 19.28
N ARG A 141 33.84 -8.44 18.67
CA ARG A 141 34.33 -8.10 17.34
C ARG A 141 33.34 -8.42 16.21
N ALA A 142 32.74 -9.58 16.25
CA ALA A 142 31.80 -10.04 15.25
C ALA A 142 30.72 -10.87 15.95
N ARG A 143 29.56 -10.28 16.18
CA ARG A 143 28.46 -10.94 16.87
C ARG A 143 27.15 -10.68 16.15
N ARG A 144 26.28 -11.69 16.16
CA ARG A 144 24.92 -11.61 15.65
C ARG A 144 23.95 -11.76 16.81
N TRP A 145 23.06 -10.82 16.98
CA TRP A 145 21.96 -10.88 17.92
C TRP A 145 20.65 -10.99 17.15
N ARG A 146 19.82 -11.93 17.58
CA ARG A 146 18.51 -12.17 16.99
C ARG A 146 17.43 -11.88 18.02
N PHE A 147 16.51 -11.01 17.66
CA PHE A 147 15.32 -10.69 18.42
C PHE A 147 14.14 -11.24 17.63
N LYS A 148 13.28 -12.02 18.26
CA LYS A 148 12.13 -12.66 17.61
C LYS A 148 10.93 -12.62 18.54
N VAL A 149 9.75 -12.25 17.99
CA VAL A 149 8.45 -12.29 18.66
C VAL A 149 7.40 -12.76 17.67
N GLY A 150 6.39 -13.48 18.15
CA GLY A 150 5.31 -14.02 17.36
C GLY A 150 5.70 -15.17 16.44
N TYR A 151 4.85 -15.42 15.43
CA TYR A 151 5.02 -16.49 14.47
C TYR A 151 5.64 -15.95 13.17
N LEU A 152 6.72 -16.56 12.73
CA LEU A 152 7.39 -16.21 11.47
C LEU A 152 7.80 -17.51 10.75
N LYS A 153 7.23 -17.77 9.59
CA LYS A 153 7.60 -18.93 8.75
C LYS A 153 8.94 -18.66 8.07
N LYS A 154 9.88 -19.62 8.13
CA LYS A 154 11.26 -19.45 7.62
C LYS A 154 11.56 -20.24 6.36
N SER A 155 10.69 -21.13 5.98
CA SER A 155 10.88 -22.04 4.84
C SER A 155 9.59 -22.10 4.02
N GLY A 156 9.75 -22.54 2.78
CA GLY A 156 8.68 -22.64 1.80
C GLY A 156 8.37 -21.34 1.08
N ASP A 157 7.49 -21.41 0.12
CA ASP A 157 7.09 -20.29 -0.75
C ASP A 157 6.62 -19.05 0.04
N ILE A 158 5.88 -19.25 1.12
CA ILE A 158 5.42 -18.18 2.00
C ILE A 158 6.58 -17.34 2.55
N SER A 159 7.71 -17.99 2.86
CA SER A 159 8.88 -17.26 3.36
C SER A 159 9.59 -16.43 2.31
N GLU A 160 9.44 -16.74 1.03
CA GLU A 160 10.06 -15.99 -0.07
C GLU A 160 9.14 -14.89 -0.60
N SER A 161 7.89 -15.22 -0.85
CA SER A 161 6.93 -14.36 -1.54
C SER A 161 6.17 -13.42 -0.62
N LEU A 162 5.76 -13.87 0.57
CA LEU A 162 4.83 -13.14 1.42
C LEU A 162 5.50 -12.43 2.62
N ILE A 163 6.65 -12.93 3.09
CA ILE A 163 7.36 -12.26 4.18
C ILE A 163 8.22 -11.14 3.64
N SER A 164 7.91 -9.93 4.06
CA SER A 164 8.73 -8.76 3.72
C SER A 164 10.05 -8.79 4.48
N LYS A 165 11.16 -8.63 3.76
CA LYS A 165 12.53 -8.68 4.32
C LYS A 165 13.33 -7.51 3.80
N GLU A 166 14.06 -6.85 4.71
CA GLU A 166 14.95 -5.75 4.35
C GLU A 166 16.28 -5.86 5.09
N ILE A 167 17.34 -5.43 4.43
CA ILE A 167 18.70 -5.41 4.98
C ILE A 167 19.27 -4.01 4.81
N VAL A 168 19.54 -3.34 5.93
CA VAL A 168 20.09 -1.99 5.95
C VAL A 168 21.42 -1.99 6.73
N ALA A 169 22.37 -1.19 6.27
CA ALA A 169 23.63 -0.96 6.94
C ALA A 169 23.61 0.38 7.68
N SER A 170 23.96 0.38 8.96
CA SER A 170 24.13 1.60 9.78
C SER A 170 25.62 1.84 9.99
N ASN A 171 26.07 3.05 9.64
CA ASN A 171 27.47 3.45 9.76
C ASN A 171 27.72 4.14 11.09
N LEU A 172 28.49 3.48 11.98
CA LEU A 172 28.87 4.01 13.27
C LEU A 172 30.36 4.38 13.32
N LYS A 173 30.73 5.18 14.31
CA LYS A 173 32.15 5.51 14.56
C LYS A 173 33.02 4.27 14.81
N SER A 174 32.42 3.16 15.31
CA SER A 174 33.08 1.90 15.61
C SER A 174 33.14 0.91 14.44
N GLY A 175 32.53 1.22 13.31
CA GLY A 175 32.36 0.37 12.14
C GLY A 175 30.90 0.22 11.72
N THR A 176 30.65 -0.52 10.68
CA THR A 176 29.31 -0.76 10.12
C THR A 176 28.59 -1.87 10.85
N ILE A 177 27.30 -1.69 11.15
CA ILE A 177 26.40 -2.70 11.68
C ILE A 177 25.35 -3.02 10.63
N GLY A 178 25.17 -4.31 10.31
CA GLY A 178 24.09 -4.79 9.47
C GLY A 178 22.84 -5.07 10.29
N ILE A 179 21.70 -4.60 9.79
CA ILE A 179 20.38 -4.77 10.37
C ILE A 179 19.54 -5.51 9.34
N LYS A 180 19.02 -6.68 9.70
CA LYS A 180 18.04 -7.42 8.89
C LYS A 180 16.73 -7.46 9.63
N VAL A 181 15.69 -6.99 9.00
CA VAL A 181 14.31 -7.01 9.50
C VAL A 181 13.49 -7.95 8.64
N SER A 182 12.65 -8.77 9.26
CA SER A 182 11.67 -9.61 8.58
C SER A 182 10.36 -9.52 9.34
N ILE A 183 9.29 -9.13 8.64
CA ILE A 183 7.96 -8.93 9.21
C ILE A 183 6.96 -9.79 8.44
N MET A 184 6.08 -10.45 9.18
CA MET A 184 4.94 -11.18 8.66
C MET A 184 3.67 -10.40 8.96
N THR A 185 3.03 -9.87 7.92
CA THR A 185 1.81 -9.08 8.04
C THR A 185 0.60 -9.96 8.38
N PRO A 186 -0.48 -9.40 8.96
CA PRO A 186 -1.66 -10.17 9.33
C PRO A 186 -2.47 -10.69 8.12
N ASP A 187 -2.28 -10.08 6.94
CA ASP A 187 -3.03 -10.39 5.72
C ASP A 187 -2.66 -11.73 5.09
N ILE A 188 -1.60 -12.37 5.60
CA ILE A 188 -1.07 -13.61 5.05
C ILE A 188 -1.93 -14.79 5.48
N ILE A 189 -2.55 -15.45 4.49
CA ILE A 189 -3.30 -16.68 4.72
C ILE A 189 -2.33 -17.86 4.66
N LEU A 190 -2.20 -18.57 5.77
CA LEU A 190 -1.37 -19.75 5.84
C LEU A 190 -2.13 -20.97 5.31
N PRO A 191 -1.53 -21.81 4.46
CA PRO A 191 -2.17 -23.05 3.97
C PRO A 191 -2.43 -24.05 5.10
N ASP A 192 -1.64 -23.96 6.17
CA ASP A 192 -1.76 -24.85 7.34
C ASP A 192 -2.85 -24.36 8.33
N ARG A 193 -3.53 -23.25 8.06
CA ARG A 193 -4.55 -22.71 8.96
C ARG A 193 -5.86 -23.49 8.81
N LEU A 194 -6.16 -24.30 9.80
CA LEU A 194 -7.43 -24.98 9.92
C LEU A 194 -8.49 -24.02 10.46
N ILE A 195 -9.55 -23.82 9.70
CA ILE A 195 -10.74 -23.11 10.16
C ILE A 195 -11.74 -24.15 10.62
N ILE A 196 -11.91 -24.27 11.92
CA ILE A 196 -12.91 -25.19 12.51
C ILE A 196 -14.26 -24.49 12.36
N LYS A 197 -15.08 -24.97 11.43
CA LYS A 197 -16.47 -24.50 11.28
C LYS A 197 -17.32 -25.16 12.38
N THR A 198 -18.07 -24.35 13.09
CA THR A 198 -19.07 -24.86 14.04
C THR A 198 -20.19 -25.55 13.28
N VAL A 199 -20.82 -26.56 13.91
CA VAL A 199 -21.90 -27.34 13.27
C VAL A 199 -23.02 -26.43 12.74
N ALA A 200 -23.33 -25.34 13.46
CA ALA A 200 -24.30 -24.35 13.03
C ALA A 200 -23.93 -23.63 11.71
N GLN A 201 -22.65 -23.34 11.50
CA GLN A 201 -22.16 -22.73 10.25
C GLN A 201 -22.19 -23.68 9.07
N VAL A 202 -21.90 -24.97 9.31
CA VAL A 202 -21.97 -26.02 8.27
C VAL A 202 -23.40 -26.21 7.83
N VAL A 203 -24.36 -26.24 8.75
CA VAL A 203 -25.79 -26.35 8.43
C VAL A 203 -26.27 -25.15 7.62
N GLN A 204 -25.91 -23.95 7.99
CA GLN A 204 -26.27 -22.72 7.25
C GLN A 204 -25.67 -22.69 5.83
N GLU A 205 -24.41 -23.12 5.69
CA GLU A 205 -23.78 -23.23 4.35
C GLU A 205 -24.45 -24.31 3.48
N GLN A 206 -24.87 -25.41 4.07
CA GLN A 206 -25.58 -26.46 3.35
C GLN A 206 -26.99 -26.02 2.91
N GLU A 207 -27.69 -25.28 3.77
CA GLU A 207 -28.99 -24.69 3.44
C GLU A 207 -28.87 -23.61 2.35
N ALA A 208 -27.82 -22.78 2.40
CA ALA A 208 -27.53 -21.76 1.38
C ALA A 208 -27.21 -22.41 0.02
N GLN A 209 -26.37 -23.46 0.01
CA GLN A 209 -26.02 -24.20 -1.21
C GLN A 209 -27.24 -24.94 -1.78
N ALA A 210 -28.09 -25.52 -0.94
CA ALA A 210 -29.33 -26.16 -1.36
C ALA A 210 -30.32 -25.14 -1.94
N ALA A 211 -30.38 -23.94 -1.40
CA ALA A 211 -31.21 -22.85 -1.92
C ALA A 211 -30.70 -22.28 -3.27
N GLU A 212 -29.39 -22.24 -3.48
CA GLU A 212 -28.78 -21.85 -4.76
C GLU A 212 -29.00 -22.94 -5.83
N ALA A 213 -28.80 -24.21 -5.49
CA ALA A 213 -29.05 -25.32 -6.40
C ALA A 213 -30.52 -25.40 -6.84
N GLN A 214 -31.48 -25.05 -5.96
CA GLN A 214 -32.88 -24.95 -6.31
C GLN A 214 -33.23 -23.75 -7.22
N LYS A 215 -32.45 -22.69 -7.20
CA LYS A 215 -32.61 -21.55 -8.12
C LYS A 215 -32.10 -21.84 -9.52
N GLU A 216 -31.10 -22.68 -9.67
CA GLU A 216 -30.58 -23.09 -11.00
C GLU A 216 -31.43 -24.10 -11.74
N VAL A 217 -32.28 -24.84 -11.03
CA VAL A 217 -33.15 -25.90 -11.61
C VAL A 217 -34.52 -25.36 -12.07
N LYS A 218 -34.76 -24.05 -12.16
CA LYS A 218 -35.99 -23.55 -12.80
C LYS A 218 -35.88 -23.73 -14.33
N PRO A 219 -36.70 -24.60 -14.94
CA PRO A 219 -36.60 -24.88 -16.37
C PRO A 219 -36.95 -23.63 -17.18
N LYS A 220 -36.07 -23.26 -18.10
CA LYS A 220 -36.34 -22.27 -19.15
C LYS A 220 -37.60 -22.75 -19.93
N LYS A 221 -38.68 -21.99 -19.82
CA LYS A 221 -39.89 -22.19 -20.64
C LYS A 221 -39.53 -22.25 -22.12
N PRO A 222 -40.03 -23.20 -22.91
CA PRO A 222 -39.75 -23.29 -24.33
C PRO A 222 -40.36 -22.10 -25.06
N ARG A 223 -39.55 -21.46 -25.86
CA ARG A 223 -39.91 -20.35 -26.75
C ARG A 223 -40.74 -20.92 -27.88
N ALA A 224 -42.06 -20.69 -27.85
CA ALA A 224 -42.95 -21.07 -28.92
C ALA A 224 -42.58 -20.32 -30.21
N LYS A 225 -42.31 -21.11 -31.27
CA LYS A 225 -42.27 -20.65 -32.66
C LYS A 225 -43.64 -20.09 -33.01
N LYS A 226 -43.71 -18.88 -33.49
CA LYS A 226 -44.79 -18.39 -34.34
C LYS A 226 -44.23 -18.10 -35.72
N GLU A 227 -44.71 -18.87 -36.64
CA GLU A 227 -44.55 -18.70 -38.05
C GLU A 227 -45.28 -17.45 -38.57
N SER A 228 -44.70 -16.95 -39.61
CA SER A 228 -45.09 -15.94 -40.60
C SER A 228 -46.55 -15.83 -41.00
N ALA A 229 -47.07 -14.62 -41.12
CA ALA A 229 -47.89 -14.21 -42.27
C ALA A 229 -48.03 -12.67 -42.34
N ASP A 230 -47.50 -12.15 -43.34
CA ASP A 230 -47.87 -11.05 -44.25
C ASP A 230 -48.94 -10.01 -43.90
N LYS A 231 -48.57 -8.81 -44.30
CA LYS A 231 -49.28 -7.69 -44.94
C LYS A 231 -49.53 -6.43 -44.15
N LYS A 232 -48.77 -5.40 -44.62
CA LYS A 232 -49.23 -4.10 -45.16
C LYS A 232 -49.98 -3.13 -44.24
N GLU A 233 -49.44 -1.95 -44.39
CA GLU A 233 -50.02 -0.61 -44.39
C GLU A 233 -49.72 0.30 -43.20
N GLU A 234 -48.90 1.30 -43.50
CA GLU A 234 -48.86 2.65 -42.90
C GLU A 234 -50.22 3.40 -43.08
N PRO A 235 -50.47 4.58 -42.57
CA PRO A 235 -49.66 5.48 -41.74
C PRO A 235 -50.42 6.27 -40.63
N ALA A 236 -49.63 7.14 -40.00
CA ALA A 236 -50.01 8.47 -39.47
C ALA A 236 -50.74 8.57 -38.13
N GLU A 237 -50.18 9.35 -37.30
CA GLU A 237 -50.43 10.65 -36.79
C GLU A 237 -50.48 10.82 -35.27
N LYS A 238 -49.57 11.68 -34.83
CA LYS A 238 -49.70 12.73 -33.80
C LYS A 238 -50.41 12.42 -32.46
N THR A 239 -49.77 12.65 -31.33
CA THR A 239 -49.93 13.87 -30.53
C THR A 239 -49.23 13.81 -29.18
N LYS A 240 -48.34 14.73 -28.95
CA LYS A 240 -48.24 15.76 -27.89
C LYS A 240 -48.30 15.34 -26.40
N GLN A 241 -47.19 15.67 -25.77
CA GLN A 241 -47.06 16.47 -24.54
C GLN A 241 -47.55 15.91 -23.19
N LYS A 242 -46.60 15.80 -22.24
CA LYS A 242 -46.63 16.65 -21.04
C LYS A 242 -45.32 16.61 -20.27
N ARG A 243 -44.61 17.73 -20.33
CA ARG A 243 -43.58 18.12 -19.37
C ARG A 243 -44.26 18.42 -18.04
N VAL A 244 -43.77 17.87 -16.94
CA VAL A 244 -44.01 18.42 -15.61
C VAL A 244 -42.66 18.74 -14.97
N ARG A 245 -42.39 20.03 -14.92
CA ARG A 245 -41.38 20.67 -14.10
C ARG A 245 -41.76 20.48 -12.64
N LYS A 246 -40.84 20.00 -11.78
CA LYS A 246 -40.92 20.23 -10.33
C LYS A 246 -39.77 21.13 -9.89
N LYS A 247 -40.18 22.22 -9.36
CA LYS A 247 -39.56 23.43 -8.86
C LYS A 247 -38.62 23.12 -7.67
N LYS A 248 -37.43 23.72 -7.68
CA LYS A 248 -36.56 23.89 -6.53
C LYS A 248 -37.18 24.90 -5.57
N GLU A 249 -37.23 24.54 -4.31
CA GLU A 249 -37.33 25.48 -3.20
C GLU A 249 -36.05 25.45 -2.39
N GLN A 250 -35.44 26.62 -2.27
CA GLN A 250 -34.41 26.96 -1.30
C GLN A 250 -35.11 27.51 -0.03
N PRO A 251 -34.55 27.33 1.15
CA PRO A 251 -34.79 28.27 2.24
C PRO A 251 -33.55 29.09 2.57
N VAL A 252 -33.74 30.28 2.52
CA VAL A 252 -33.37 31.59 3.05
C VAL A 252 -32.55 31.57 4.36
N GLU A 253 -31.48 32.37 4.30
CA GLU A 253 -30.69 32.91 5.38
C GLU A 253 -31.53 33.58 6.51
N LYS A 254 -31.09 33.42 7.73
CA LYS A 254 -31.29 34.42 8.78
C LYS A 254 -29.93 34.78 9.38
N LYS A 255 -29.55 36.04 9.12
CA LYS A 255 -28.64 36.85 9.92
C LYS A 255 -29.28 37.13 11.27
N GLU A 256 -28.51 37.03 12.34
CA GLU A 256 -28.69 37.86 13.55
C GLU A 256 -27.31 38.32 14.00
N GLU A 257 -27.15 39.63 13.91
CA GLU A 257 -26.15 40.46 14.57
C GLU A 257 -26.49 40.55 16.07
N HIS A 258 -25.44 40.60 16.88
CA HIS A 258 -25.33 41.44 18.10
C HIS A 258 -23.95 41.08 18.66
N GLY A 259 -23.02 41.97 18.81
CA GLY A 259 -23.07 43.26 19.49
C GLY A 259 -22.22 43.15 20.75
N GLY A 260 -21.04 43.70 20.71
CA GLY A 260 -20.50 44.65 21.65
C GLY A 260 -19.89 44.19 22.99
N ASN A 261 -18.77 44.83 23.22
CA ASN A 261 -18.14 45.24 24.50
C ASN A 261 -17.03 44.30 25.03
N GLN A 262 -15.79 44.79 24.99
CA GLN A 262 -15.06 45.78 25.80
C GLN A 262 -14.53 45.18 27.12
N GLU A 263 -13.20 45.33 27.25
CA GLU A 263 -12.43 45.61 28.48
C GLU A 263 -12.18 44.47 29.49
N ALA A 264 -10.99 44.01 29.59
CA ALA A 264 -9.91 44.36 30.52
C ALA A 264 -8.62 43.60 30.19
#